data_7fa59b13c598e067addfd5471bb181b3
#
_entry.id   7fa59b13c598e067addfd5471bb181b3
#
_cell.length_a   1.000
_cell.length_b   1.000
_cell.length_c   1.000
_cell.angle_alpha   90.00
_cell.angle_beta   90.00
_cell.angle_gamma   90.00
#
_symmetry.space_group_name_H-M   'P 1'
#
loop_
_entity.id
_entity.type
_entity.pdbx_description
1 polymer ?
#
loop_
_entity_poly.entity_id
_entity_poly.type
_entity_poly.pdbx_seq_one_letter_code
_entity_poly.pdbx_strand_id
1 'polypeptide(L)'
;LRKTEDLNVFLKKYSITNDQIVEKQKLWENNFSTLKEEREFPLIDKKIIASWTAQMILGLMNSFEAFGDEQFLIQAKKTFSFLKENLIFKGELMHTFQANEAKIEANFEDYAFTIKAALSLYQNTGNIAYLEQGDRLTKIAIENFETTQNPFFTYTQNPVMFSEIISIDDNVIPSANSIMAENLWTVSYTHLRAHETIPD
;
A
#
# COMPACT_ATOMS: atom_id res chain seq x y z
N LEU A 1 -24.36 -17.67 -2.75
CA LEU A 1 -25.61 -18.15 -3.37
C LEU A 1 -26.55 -16.96 -3.55
N ARG A 2 -26.93 -16.66 -4.80
CA ARG A 2 -27.84 -15.56 -5.11
C ARG A 2 -29.27 -16.05 -4.83
N LYS A 3 -30.01 -15.37 -3.94
CA LYS A 3 -31.43 -15.61 -3.74
C LYS A 3 -32.16 -15.17 -5.01
N THR A 4 -32.79 -16.08 -5.71
CA THR A 4 -33.49 -15.81 -6.99
C THR A 4 -34.99 -15.69 -6.81
N GLU A 5 -35.54 -16.12 -5.69
CA GLU A 5 -36.98 -16.09 -5.36
C GLU A 5 -37.19 -15.51 -3.95
N ASP A 6 -38.34 -14.89 -3.72
CA ASP A 6 -38.78 -14.48 -2.37
C ASP A 6 -38.93 -15.72 -1.47
N LEU A 7 -38.50 -15.60 -0.21
CA LEU A 7 -38.50 -16.73 0.75
C LEU A 7 -39.90 -17.30 0.97
N ASN A 8 -40.92 -16.46 1.07
CA ASN A 8 -42.28 -16.89 1.31
C ASN A 8 -42.85 -17.67 0.11
N VAL A 9 -42.51 -17.28 -1.11
CA VAL A 9 -42.87 -17.95 -2.35
C VAL A 9 -42.21 -19.33 -2.39
N PHE A 10 -40.94 -19.39 -2.04
CA PHE A 10 -40.17 -20.63 -1.97
C PHE A 10 -40.73 -21.62 -0.93
N LEU A 11 -41.03 -21.14 0.28
CA LEU A 11 -41.62 -21.94 1.36
C LEU A 11 -42.94 -22.57 0.94
N LYS A 12 -43.81 -21.79 0.30
CA LYS A 12 -45.11 -22.22 -0.20
C LYS A 12 -44.99 -23.26 -1.32
N LYS A 13 -44.09 -23.00 -2.27
CA LYS A 13 -43.84 -23.87 -3.45
C LYS A 13 -43.35 -25.26 -3.06
N TYR A 14 -42.51 -25.36 -2.04
CA TYR A 14 -41.89 -26.61 -1.63
C TYR A 14 -42.50 -27.22 -0.34
N SER A 15 -43.53 -26.58 0.21
CA SER A 15 -44.20 -27.02 1.46
C SER A 15 -43.21 -27.19 2.63
N ILE A 16 -42.25 -26.25 2.77
CA ILE A 16 -41.21 -26.30 3.78
C ILE A 16 -41.46 -25.15 4.78
N THR A 17 -41.23 -25.42 6.07
CA THR A 17 -41.31 -24.43 7.12
C THR A 17 -39.98 -23.61 7.25
N ASN A 18 -40.06 -22.42 7.86
CA ASN A 18 -38.90 -21.61 8.10
C ASN A 18 -37.87 -22.32 9.00
N ASP A 19 -38.35 -23.03 10.02
CA ASP A 19 -37.52 -23.81 10.95
C ASP A 19 -36.74 -24.92 10.23
N GLN A 20 -37.39 -25.60 9.30
CA GLN A 20 -36.74 -26.65 8.47
C GLN A 20 -35.65 -26.07 7.57
N ILE A 21 -35.81 -24.83 7.06
CA ILE A 21 -34.74 -24.17 6.30
C ILE A 21 -33.57 -23.86 7.21
N VAL A 22 -33.80 -23.28 8.37
CA VAL A 22 -32.75 -22.92 9.34
C VAL A 22 -31.97 -24.19 9.77
N GLU A 23 -32.66 -25.28 10.04
CA GLU A 23 -32.03 -26.55 10.40
C GLU A 23 -31.16 -27.10 9.26
N LYS A 24 -31.68 -27.09 8.02
CA LYS A 24 -30.91 -27.50 6.84
C LYS A 24 -29.72 -26.59 6.57
N GLN A 25 -29.88 -25.30 6.76
CA GLN A 25 -28.75 -24.36 6.61
C GLN A 25 -27.62 -24.65 7.60
N LYS A 26 -27.94 -24.86 8.87
CA LYS A 26 -26.95 -25.24 9.89
C LYS A 26 -26.27 -26.60 9.55
N LEU A 27 -27.04 -27.56 9.08
CA LEU A 27 -26.49 -28.85 8.65
C LEU A 27 -25.52 -28.69 7.48
N TRP A 28 -25.87 -27.85 6.49
CA TRP A 28 -24.99 -27.57 5.35
C TRP A 28 -23.75 -26.79 5.76
N GLU A 29 -23.88 -25.77 6.62
CA GLU A 29 -22.75 -25.01 7.14
C GLU A 29 -21.76 -25.93 7.85
N ASN A 30 -22.24 -26.84 8.69
CA ASN A 30 -21.39 -27.80 9.37
C ASN A 30 -20.71 -28.76 8.38
N ASN A 31 -21.45 -29.32 7.43
CA ASN A 31 -20.91 -30.23 6.43
C ASN A 31 -19.87 -29.54 5.54
N PHE A 32 -20.15 -28.30 5.11
CA PHE A 32 -19.20 -27.52 4.31
C PHE A 32 -17.96 -27.13 5.10
N SER A 33 -18.09 -26.82 6.39
CA SER A 33 -16.96 -26.54 7.27
C SER A 33 -16.05 -27.76 7.39
N THR A 34 -16.62 -28.95 7.65
CA THR A 34 -15.85 -30.20 7.71
C THR A 34 -15.16 -30.51 6.38
N LEU A 35 -15.86 -30.40 5.26
CA LEU A 35 -15.28 -30.60 3.93
C LEU A 35 -14.21 -29.58 3.59
N LYS A 36 -14.31 -28.36 4.14
CA LYS A 36 -13.30 -27.32 3.96
C LYS A 36 -12.02 -27.63 4.72
N GLU A 37 -12.13 -28.19 5.94
CA GLU A 37 -10.98 -28.59 6.75
C GLU A 37 -10.19 -29.76 6.11
N GLU A 38 -10.87 -30.63 5.37
CA GLU A 38 -10.26 -31.75 4.64
C GLU A 38 -9.58 -31.35 3.33
N ARG A 39 -9.81 -30.13 2.82
CA ARG A 39 -9.22 -29.64 1.56
C ARG A 39 -7.84 -29.05 1.78
N GLU A 40 -6.94 -29.31 0.86
CA GLU A 40 -5.73 -28.49 0.75
C GLU A 40 -6.12 -27.04 0.46
N PHE A 41 -5.67 -26.14 1.31
CA PHE A 41 -5.89 -24.72 1.09
C PHE A 41 -5.04 -24.24 -0.10
N PRO A 42 -5.57 -23.32 -0.93
CA PRO A 42 -4.76 -22.66 -1.95
C PRO A 42 -3.52 -22.05 -1.32
N LEU A 43 -2.42 -22.06 -2.06
CA LEU A 43 -1.21 -21.36 -1.64
C LEU A 43 -1.51 -19.87 -1.42
N ILE A 44 -1.19 -19.39 -0.24
CA ILE A 44 -1.30 -17.98 0.08
C ILE A 44 0.04 -17.33 -0.28
N ASP A 45 0.02 -16.36 -1.20
CA ASP A 45 1.19 -15.53 -1.45
C ASP A 45 1.40 -14.60 -0.24
N LYS A 46 2.54 -14.81 0.42
CA LYS A 46 2.91 -14.05 1.64
C LYS A 46 3.92 -12.94 1.36
N LYS A 47 4.07 -12.55 0.10
CA LYS A 47 4.95 -11.43 -0.24
C LYS A 47 4.41 -10.13 0.34
N ILE A 48 5.32 -9.35 0.90
CA ILE A 48 5.07 -7.99 1.33
C ILE A 48 5.66 -7.10 0.23
N ILE A 49 4.86 -6.22 -0.34
CA ILE A 49 5.24 -5.31 -1.44
C ILE A 49 5.41 -3.91 -0.87
N ALA A 50 6.50 -3.22 -1.25
CA ALA A 50 6.85 -1.90 -0.71
C ALA A 50 5.76 -0.85 -0.96
N SER A 51 5.30 -0.68 -2.21
CA SER A 51 4.24 0.28 -2.57
C SER A 51 2.93 0.03 -1.83
N TRP A 52 2.51 -1.22 -1.69
CA TRP A 52 1.28 -1.57 -0.97
C TRP A 52 1.39 -1.33 0.53
N THR A 53 2.57 -1.62 1.10
CA THR A 53 2.85 -1.33 2.50
C THR A 53 2.84 0.19 2.74
N ALA A 54 3.42 0.98 1.85
CA ALA A 54 3.39 2.43 1.91
C ALA A 54 1.95 2.99 1.79
N GLN A 55 1.15 2.45 0.89
CA GLN A 55 -0.28 2.83 0.76
C GLN A 55 -1.09 2.48 2.02
N MET A 56 -0.79 1.36 2.68
CA MET A 56 -1.38 1.02 3.98
C MET A 56 -1.02 2.09 5.04
N ILE A 57 0.24 2.54 5.09
CA ILE A 57 0.67 3.61 6.00
C ILE A 57 -0.13 4.88 5.73
N LEU A 58 -0.31 5.27 4.46
CA LEU A 58 -1.10 6.45 4.09
C LEU A 58 -2.57 6.30 4.52
N GLY A 59 -3.17 5.13 4.33
CA GLY A 59 -4.52 4.84 4.81
C GLY A 59 -4.66 4.97 6.33
N LEU A 60 -3.67 4.49 7.10
CA LEU A 60 -3.60 4.64 8.56
C LEU A 60 -3.44 6.12 8.96
N MET A 61 -2.60 6.88 8.26
CA MET A 61 -2.42 8.31 8.52
C MET A 61 -3.68 9.11 8.24
N ASN A 62 -4.35 8.87 7.11
CA ASN A 62 -5.64 9.50 6.80
C ASN A 62 -6.70 9.15 7.86
N SER A 63 -6.69 7.92 8.37
CA SER A 63 -7.59 7.50 9.44
C SER A 63 -7.29 8.21 10.76
N PHE A 64 -6.02 8.40 11.09
CA PHE A 64 -5.59 9.17 12.24
C PHE A 64 -6.06 10.64 12.13
N GLU A 65 -5.85 11.27 10.98
CA GLU A 65 -6.28 12.65 10.72
C GLU A 65 -7.81 12.82 10.81
N ALA A 66 -8.56 11.82 10.31
CA ALA A 66 -10.02 11.89 10.29
C ALA A 66 -10.67 11.60 11.65
N PHE A 67 -10.12 10.67 12.42
CA PHE A 67 -10.75 10.16 13.66
C PHE A 67 -10.04 10.57 14.94
N GLY A 68 -8.79 11.03 14.87
CA GLY A 68 -7.97 11.39 16.04
C GLY A 68 -7.56 10.20 16.92
N ASP A 69 -7.74 8.95 16.44
CA ASP A 69 -7.38 7.75 17.19
C ASP A 69 -5.88 7.45 17.00
N GLU A 70 -5.14 7.57 18.09
CA GLU A 70 -3.68 7.35 18.11
C GLU A 70 -3.26 5.92 17.72
N GLN A 71 -4.16 4.94 17.79
CA GLN A 71 -3.85 3.57 17.38
C GLN A 71 -3.46 3.50 15.89
N PHE A 72 -4.08 4.32 15.05
CA PHE A 72 -3.71 4.42 13.63
C PHE A 72 -2.29 4.96 13.46
N LEU A 73 -1.92 6.00 14.20
CA LEU A 73 -0.59 6.58 14.16
C LEU A 73 0.48 5.60 14.67
N ILE A 74 0.19 4.89 15.77
CA ILE A 74 1.09 3.87 16.33
C ILE A 74 1.32 2.75 15.29
N GLN A 75 0.26 2.28 14.65
CA GLN A 75 0.36 1.24 13.64
C GLN A 75 1.09 1.73 12.39
N ALA A 76 0.86 2.96 11.94
CA ALA A 76 1.57 3.57 10.81
C ALA A 76 3.08 3.64 11.07
N LYS A 77 3.49 4.13 12.25
CA LYS A 77 4.90 4.18 12.68
C LYS A 77 5.54 2.79 12.70
N LYS A 78 4.84 1.80 13.26
CA LYS A 78 5.33 0.41 13.32
C LYS A 78 5.51 -0.17 11.92
N THR A 79 4.54 0.07 11.03
CA THR A 79 4.59 -0.41 9.63
C THR A 79 5.72 0.26 8.86
N PHE A 80 5.95 1.56 9.07
CA PHE A 80 7.07 2.27 8.44
C PHE A 80 8.44 1.79 8.97
N SER A 81 8.57 1.52 10.27
CA SER A 81 9.79 0.93 10.84
C SER A 81 10.08 -0.43 10.21
N PHE A 82 9.07 -1.29 10.06
CA PHE A 82 9.20 -2.57 9.36
C PHE A 82 9.70 -2.37 7.92
N LEU A 83 9.11 -1.45 7.15
CA LEU A 83 9.51 -1.14 5.78
C LEU A 83 10.99 -0.70 5.74
N LYS A 84 11.37 0.23 6.62
CA LYS A 84 12.74 0.74 6.71
C LYS A 84 13.77 -0.35 7.04
N GLU A 85 13.44 -1.22 7.98
CA GLU A 85 14.35 -2.25 8.47
C GLU A 85 14.50 -3.44 7.52
N ASN A 86 13.46 -3.75 6.76
CA ASN A 86 13.39 -4.98 5.96
C ASN A 86 13.42 -4.76 4.44
N LEU A 87 13.03 -3.58 3.96
CA LEU A 87 12.94 -3.28 2.53
C LEU A 87 13.92 -2.21 2.07
N ILE A 88 14.61 -1.51 2.99
CA ILE A 88 15.67 -0.57 2.62
C ILE A 88 17.02 -1.20 2.96
N PHE A 89 17.78 -1.54 1.93
CA PHE A 89 19.09 -2.15 2.07
C PHE A 89 20.17 -1.26 1.44
N LYS A 90 21.21 -0.90 2.22
CA LYS A 90 22.28 0.01 1.80
C LYS A 90 21.79 1.36 1.25
N GLY A 91 20.61 1.79 1.66
CA GLY A 91 19.99 3.04 1.21
C GLY A 91 19.02 2.88 0.04
N GLU A 92 19.05 1.79 -0.68
CA GLU A 92 18.15 1.48 -1.80
C GLU A 92 16.90 0.73 -1.33
N LEU A 93 15.78 0.99 -1.98
CA LEU A 93 14.50 0.34 -1.69
C LEU A 93 14.39 -0.96 -2.50
N MET A 94 13.86 -1.99 -1.87
CA MET A 94 13.55 -3.27 -2.50
C MET A 94 12.04 -3.41 -2.69
N HIS A 95 11.63 -4.06 -3.79
CA HIS A 95 10.22 -4.20 -4.14
C HIS A 95 9.47 -5.15 -3.21
N THR A 96 10.06 -6.32 -2.90
CA THR A 96 9.37 -7.37 -2.14
C THR A 96 10.18 -7.87 -0.95
N PHE A 97 9.45 -8.28 0.11
CA PHE A 97 10.00 -9.01 1.25
C PHE A 97 9.22 -10.29 1.47
N GLN A 98 9.91 -11.42 1.55
CA GLN A 98 9.33 -12.74 1.81
C GLN A 98 10.37 -13.67 2.42
N ALA A 99 9.96 -14.52 3.37
CA ALA A 99 10.83 -15.49 4.05
C ALA A 99 12.10 -14.84 4.65
N ASN A 100 11.95 -13.69 5.30
CA ASN A 100 13.01 -12.87 5.90
C ASN A 100 14.08 -12.36 4.92
N GLU A 101 13.74 -12.23 3.65
CA GLU A 101 14.66 -11.75 2.62
C GLU A 101 13.96 -10.71 1.74
N ALA A 102 14.64 -9.56 1.53
CA ALA A 102 14.22 -8.57 0.54
C ALA A 102 14.72 -8.98 -0.85
N LYS A 103 13.85 -8.91 -1.84
CA LYS A 103 14.14 -9.33 -3.22
C LYS A 103 13.58 -8.33 -4.21
N ILE A 104 14.16 -8.33 -5.39
CA ILE A 104 13.77 -7.49 -6.52
C ILE A 104 14.03 -6.01 -6.20
N GLU A 105 14.75 -5.34 -7.06
CA GLU A 105 14.94 -3.90 -7.01
C GLU A 105 13.58 -3.19 -7.12
N ALA A 106 13.40 -2.14 -6.34
CA ALA A 106 12.15 -1.37 -6.33
C ALA A 106 11.95 -0.66 -7.66
N ASN A 107 10.71 -0.61 -8.10
CA ASN A 107 10.28 0.22 -9.22
C ASN A 107 9.96 1.65 -8.73
N PHE A 108 9.68 2.54 -9.66
CA PHE A 108 9.37 3.94 -9.37
C PHE A 108 8.15 4.12 -8.45
N GLU A 109 7.13 3.27 -8.60
CA GLU A 109 5.93 3.29 -7.75
C GLU A 109 6.27 3.02 -6.28
N ASP A 110 7.18 2.08 -6.01
CA ASP A 110 7.61 1.77 -4.65
C ASP A 110 8.26 2.99 -3.99
N TYR A 111 9.13 3.69 -4.72
CA TYR A 111 9.74 4.94 -4.23
C TYR A 111 8.71 6.03 -4.01
N ALA A 112 7.86 6.31 -4.98
CA ALA A 112 6.89 7.40 -4.91
C ALA A 112 5.97 7.27 -3.68
N PHE A 113 5.38 6.09 -3.47
CA PHE A 113 4.51 5.86 -2.31
C PHE A 113 5.26 5.81 -0.98
N THR A 114 6.48 5.26 -0.94
CA THR A 114 7.28 5.21 0.29
C THR A 114 7.72 6.60 0.72
N ILE A 115 8.11 7.46 -0.22
CA ILE A 115 8.41 8.87 0.05
C ILE A 115 7.18 9.58 0.61
N LYS A 116 6.02 9.43 -0.03
CA LYS A 116 4.77 10.01 0.44
C LYS A 116 4.41 9.57 1.85
N ALA A 117 4.57 8.29 2.17
CA ALA A 117 4.34 7.76 3.52
C ALA A 117 5.29 8.39 4.56
N ALA A 118 6.57 8.56 4.22
CA ALA A 118 7.54 9.22 5.09
C ALA A 118 7.16 10.70 5.33
N LEU A 119 6.80 11.42 4.28
CA LEU A 119 6.38 12.83 4.38
C LEU A 119 5.09 12.98 5.20
N SER A 120 4.10 12.11 5.02
CA SER A 120 2.87 12.11 5.81
C SER A 120 3.15 11.87 7.30
N LEU A 121 4.04 10.93 7.62
CA LEU A 121 4.48 10.71 9.01
C LEU A 121 5.20 11.94 9.58
N TYR A 122 6.06 12.60 8.80
CA TYR A 122 6.71 13.84 9.21
C TYR A 122 5.69 14.94 9.52
N GLN A 123 4.74 15.16 8.62
CA GLN A 123 3.72 16.22 8.76
C GLN A 123 2.87 16.04 10.04
N ASN A 124 2.57 14.82 10.42
CA ASN A 124 1.75 14.52 11.60
C ASN A 124 2.53 14.37 12.90
N THR A 125 3.86 14.15 12.83
CA THR A 125 4.66 13.90 14.06
C THR A 125 5.69 14.96 14.35
N GLY A 126 6.09 15.77 13.34
CA GLY A 126 7.21 16.68 13.42
C GLY A 126 8.58 15.99 13.54
N ASN A 127 8.63 14.66 13.43
CA ASN A 127 9.90 13.93 13.58
C ASN A 127 10.73 14.03 12.29
N ILE A 128 11.83 14.77 12.37
CA ILE A 128 12.73 15.07 11.25
C ILE A 128 13.30 13.82 10.57
N ALA A 129 13.44 12.70 11.29
CA ALA A 129 13.97 11.47 10.73
C ALA A 129 13.12 10.91 9.58
N TYR A 130 11.82 11.20 9.56
CA TYR A 130 10.96 10.83 8.44
C TYR A 130 11.19 11.71 7.22
N LEU A 131 11.40 13.02 7.42
CA LEU A 131 11.73 13.96 6.34
C LEU A 131 13.09 13.61 5.71
N GLU A 132 14.11 13.36 6.54
CA GLU A 132 15.43 12.93 6.07
C GLU A 132 15.38 11.62 5.26
N GLN A 133 14.54 10.68 5.69
CA GLN A 133 14.34 9.43 4.95
C GLN A 133 13.63 9.68 3.62
N GLY A 134 12.60 10.52 3.60
CA GLY A 134 11.89 10.94 2.38
C GLY A 134 12.83 11.65 1.39
N ASP A 135 13.63 12.62 1.86
CA ASP A 135 14.61 13.34 1.05
C ASP A 135 15.65 12.40 0.42
N ARG A 136 16.19 11.48 1.20
CA ARG A 136 17.15 10.49 0.71
C ARG A 136 16.55 9.62 -0.41
N LEU A 137 15.36 9.08 -0.19
CA LEU A 137 14.68 8.27 -1.19
C LEU A 137 14.29 9.08 -2.43
N THR A 138 13.96 10.37 -2.26
CA THR A 138 13.68 11.27 -3.37
C THR A 138 14.91 11.45 -4.27
N LYS A 139 16.09 11.68 -3.69
CA LYS A 139 17.34 11.80 -4.45
C LYS A 139 17.65 10.54 -5.25
N ILE A 140 17.53 9.38 -4.62
CA ILE A 140 17.74 8.07 -5.29
C ILE A 140 16.70 7.86 -6.41
N ALA A 141 15.44 8.21 -6.17
CA ALA A 141 14.40 8.09 -7.19
C ALA A 141 14.68 8.99 -8.41
N ILE A 142 15.15 10.22 -8.20
CA ILE A 142 15.56 11.12 -9.28
C ILE A 142 16.72 10.49 -10.05
N GLU A 143 17.80 10.08 -9.36
CA GLU A 143 18.99 9.49 -9.99
C GLU A 143 18.67 8.25 -10.82
N ASN A 144 17.70 7.42 -10.40
CA ASN A 144 17.43 6.13 -11.00
C ASN A 144 16.33 6.16 -12.09
N PHE A 145 15.40 7.10 -12.04
CA PHE A 145 14.19 7.07 -12.88
C PHE A 145 13.98 8.32 -13.73
N GLU A 146 14.76 9.41 -13.51
CA GLU A 146 14.70 10.60 -14.35
C GLU A 146 15.30 10.29 -15.73
N THR A 147 14.69 10.83 -16.77
CA THR A 147 15.20 10.75 -18.13
C THR A 147 15.38 12.15 -18.72
N THR A 148 16.38 12.31 -19.58
CA THR A 148 16.61 13.60 -20.29
C THR A 148 15.63 13.84 -21.44
N GLN A 149 14.90 12.81 -21.85
CA GLN A 149 14.03 12.85 -23.03
C GLN A 149 12.57 13.16 -22.68
N ASN A 150 12.19 13.02 -21.40
CA ASN A 150 10.81 13.14 -20.96
C ASN A 150 10.76 13.81 -19.59
N PRO A 151 9.80 14.72 -19.32
CA PRO A 151 9.63 15.32 -17.99
C PRO A 151 9.06 14.36 -16.94
N PHE A 152 8.67 13.15 -17.34
CA PHE A 152 8.13 12.13 -16.47
C PHE A 152 9.18 11.08 -16.13
N PHE A 153 9.05 10.47 -14.96
CA PHE A 153 9.89 9.38 -14.50
C PHE A 153 9.49 8.06 -15.17
N THR A 154 10.48 7.24 -15.49
CA THR A 154 10.27 5.88 -16.00
C THR A 154 9.86 4.93 -14.88
N TYR A 155 9.20 3.83 -15.23
CA TYR A 155 8.73 2.85 -14.26
C TYR A 155 9.85 1.99 -13.68
N THR A 156 10.87 1.64 -14.50
CA THR A 156 12.00 0.80 -14.10
C THR A 156 13.33 1.44 -14.47
N GLN A 157 14.37 1.18 -13.68
CA GLN A 157 15.75 1.64 -13.95
C GLN A 157 16.32 1.04 -15.23
N ASN A 158 16.05 -0.25 -15.44
CA ASN A 158 16.54 -1.01 -16.58
C ASN A 158 15.37 -1.57 -17.37
N PRO A 159 14.95 -0.95 -18.47
CA PRO A 159 13.86 -1.47 -19.29
C PRO A 159 14.27 -2.83 -19.89
N VAL A 160 13.56 -3.89 -19.52
CA VAL A 160 13.77 -5.26 -20.01
C VAL A 160 13.22 -5.41 -21.43
N MET A 161 12.45 -4.43 -21.91
CA MET A 161 11.83 -4.38 -23.25
C MET A 161 12.23 -3.11 -24.01
N PHE A 162 12.01 -3.11 -25.32
CA PHE A 162 12.42 -2.07 -26.27
C PHE A 162 11.76 -0.68 -26.06
N SER A 163 10.94 -0.49 -25.02
CA SER A 163 10.30 0.79 -24.71
C SER A 163 10.34 1.10 -23.23
N GLU A 164 10.63 2.36 -22.91
CA GLU A 164 10.47 2.92 -21.57
C GLU A 164 8.97 2.95 -21.21
N ILE A 165 8.61 2.37 -20.08
CA ILE A 165 7.23 2.44 -19.58
C ILE A 165 7.12 3.67 -18.70
N ILE A 166 6.23 4.59 -19.08
CA ILE A 166 5.87 5.78 -18.30
C ILE A 166 4.39 5.66 -17.95
N SER A 167 4.08 5.62 -16.65
CA SER A 167 2.71 5.60 -16.16
C SER A 167 2.34 6.99 -15.64
N ILE A 168 1.40 7.65 -16.32
CA ILE A 168 0.89 8.98 -15.95
C ILE A 168 -0.62 8.98 -15.71
N ASP A 169 -1.29 7.90 -16.01
CA ASP A 169 -2.75 7.81 -15.88
C ASP A 169 -3.14 7.48 -14.45
N ASP A 170 -3.88 8.37 -13.82
CA ASP A 170 -4.53 8.11 -12.54
C ASP A 170 -5.74 7.17 -12.77
N ASN A 171 -5.84 6.16 -11.91
CA ASN A 171 -6.91 5.17 -11.99
C ASN A 171 -7.55 5.01 -10.58
N VAL A 172 -7.72 3.76 -10.10
CA VAL A 172 -8.18 3.49 -8.73
C VAL A 172 -7.22 4.06 -7.69
N ILE A 173 -5.93 4.05 -8.02
CA ILE A 173 -4.85 4.72 -7.29
C ILE A 173 -4.17 5.74 -8.20
N PRO A 174 -3.66 6.86 -7.65
CA PRO A 174 -2.90 7.82 -8.44
C PRO A 174 -1.65 7.19 -9.06
N SER A 175 -1.24 7.70 -10.21
CA SER A 175 0.00 7.26 -10.85
C SER A 175 1.22 7.62 -10.00
N ALA A 176 2.30 6.86 -10.14
CA ALA A 176 3.55 7.13 -9.45
C ALA A 176 4.11 8.53 -9.79
N ASN A 177 3.91 8.99 -11.03
CA ASN A 177 4.32 10.32 -11.46
C ASN A 177 3.50 11.43 -10.77
N SER A 178 2.18 11.26 -10.61
CA SER A 178 1.33 12.20 -9.86
C SER A 178 1.76 12.28 -8.39
N ILE A 179 2.00 11.14 -7.75
CA ILE A 179 2.48 11.06 -6.37
C ILE A 179 3.85 11.71 -6.23
N MET A 180 4.78 11.47 -7.17
CA MET A 180 6.11 12.07 -7.11
C MET A 180 6.11 13.58 -7.30
N ALA A 181 5.25 14.11 -8.16
CA ALA A 181 5.07 15.56 -8.30
C ALA A 181 4.65 16.22 -6.98
N GLU A 182 3.70 15.61 -6.26
CA GLU A 182 3.27 16.05 -4.92
C GLU A 182 4.41 15.94 -3.88
N ASN A 183 5.18 14.85 -3.93
CA ASN A 183 6.34 14.66 -3.05
C ASN A 183 7.39 15.72 -3.28
N LEU A 184 7.77 16.01 -4.53
CA LEU A 184 8.76 17.02 -4.89
C LEU A 184 8.33 18.41 -4.43
N TRP A 185 7.05 18.75 -4.61
CA TRP A 185 6.48 19.98 -4.07
C TRP A 185 6.65 20.06 -2.55
N THR A 186 6.29 19.01 -1.83
CA THR A 186 6.35 18.96 -0.37
C THR A 186 7.80 19.07 0.13
N VAL A 187 8.73 18.33 -0.47
CA VAL A 187 10.14 18.36 -0.10
C VAL A 187 10.74 19.74 -0.35
N SER A 188 10.50 20.34 -1.52
CA SER A 188 11.02 21.68 -1.85
C SER A 188 10.53 22.74 -0.87
N TYR A 189 9.26 22.72 -0.50
CA TYR A 189 8.67 23.66 0.44
C TYR A 189 9.22 23.50 1.86
N THR A 190 9.46 22.28 2.32
CA THR A 190 10.02 22.02 3.66
C THR A 190 11.49 22.43 3.75
N HIS A 191 12.29 22.25 2.69
CA HIS A 191 13.68 22.70 2.65
C HIS A 191 13.79 24.22 2.63
N LEU A 192 12.96 24.94 1.88
CA LEU A 192 12.93 26.40 1.88
C LEU A 192 12.63 26.96 3.28
N ARG A 193 11.65 26.41 3.98
CA ARG A 193 11.32 26.84 5.35
C ARG A 193 12.43 26.55 6.35
N ALA A 194 13.14 25.43 6.22
CA ALA A 194 14.24 25.10 7.12
C ALA A 194 15.39 26.10 7.02
N HIS A 195 15.64 26.66 5.85
CA HIS A 195 16.65 27.70 5.64
C HIS A 195 16.23 29.11 6.11
N GLU A 196 14.92 29.40 6.12
CA GLU A 196 14.38 30.69 6.59
C GLU A 196 14.33 30.82 8.11
N THR A 197 14.39 29.69 8.85
CA THR A 197 14.27 29.69 10.32
C THR A 197 15.58 29.59 11.07
N ILE A 198 16.72 29.56 10.41
CA ILE A 198 18.03 29.63 11.05
C ILE A 198 18.49 31.13 11.00
N PRO A 199 18.42 31.87 12.13
CA PRO A 199 19.05 33.19 12.19
C PRO A 199 20.58 33.01 12.14
N ASP A 200 21.24 33.87 11.38
CA ASP A 200 22.71 34.03 11.36
C ASP A 200 23.30 34.26 12.76
#